data_ef0b9839d64386df768fea108490f044
#
_entry.id   ef0b9839d64386df768fea108490f044
#
_cell.length_a   1.000
_cell.length_b   1.000
_cell.length_c   1.000
_cell.angle_alpha   90.00
_cell.angle_beta   90.00
_cell.angle_gamma   90.00
#
_symmetry.space_group_name_H-M   'P 1'
#
loop_
_entity.id
_entity.type
_entity.pdbx_description
1 polymer ?
#
loop_
_entity_poly.entity_id
_entity_poly.type
_entity_poly.pdbx_seq_one_letter_code
_entity_poly.pdbx_strand_id
1 'polypeptide(L)'
;GAVVATWQFGFLVMVGRRVGHQLRDITRPSDDNPLGRVLLSLRGDPIGQDPEVLETRLSEAVLRETPRLERFQSLLRMIVAAGPLLGLLGTVVGMIITFQVITEAGAGDPKLMAEGISRAMIATALGLMIAIPLLFVNTFITARSRTLIQVLDEQAAGLLARQLEAMGKSGA
;
A
#
# COMPACT_ATOMS: atom_id res chain seq x y z
N GLY A 1 -6.00 9.59 7.85
CA GLY A 1 -5.25 9.46 6.59
C GLY A 1 -3.75 9.65 6.81
N ALA A 2 -3.29 10.84 7.23
CA ALA A 2 -1.87 11.16 7.39
C ALA A 2 -1.14 10.23 8.37
N VAL A 3 -1.73 9.93 9.52
CA VAL A 3 -1.16 9.02 10.53
C VAL A 3 -0.94 7.61 9.94
N VAL A 4 -1.95 7.07 9.25
CA VAL A 4 -1.84 5.75 8.60
C VAL A 4 -0.76 5.77 7.51
N ALA A 5 -0.72 6.82 6.71
CA ALA A 5 0.29 6.97 5.65
C ALA A 5 1.71 7.05 6.22
N THR A 6 1.94 7.84 7.26
CA THR A 6 3.25 7.98 7.91
C THR A 6 3.70 6.67 8.54
N TRP A 7 2.79 5.98 9.23
CA TRP A 7 3.07 4.67 9.83
C TRP A 7 3.43 3.61 8.78
N GLN A 8 2.63 3.52 7.71
CA GLN A 8 2.87 2.59 6.60
C GLN A 8 4.19 2.89 5.89
N PHE A 9 4.47 4.17 5.64
CA PHE A 9 5.73 4.59 5.03
C PHE A 9 6.94 4.19 5.90
N GLY A 10 6.90 4.50 7.20
CA GLY A 10 7.95 4.10 8.14
C GLY A 10 8.17 2.59 8.19
N PHE A 11 7.07 1.82 8.21
CA PHE A 11 7.11 0.36 8.18
C PHE A 11 7.80 -0.16 6.90
N LEU A 12 7.41 0.32 5.71
CA LEU A 12 7.99 -0.12 4.44
C LEU A 12 9.46 0.28 4.29
N VAL A 13 9.86 1.46 4.78
CA VAL A 13 11.26 1.88 4.79
C VAL A 13 12.08 0.98 5.70
N MET A 14 11.58 0.65 6.90
CA MET A 14 12.26 -0.25 7.83
C MET A 14 12.41 -1.66 7.24
N VAL A 15 11.32 -2.23 6.68
CA VAL A 15 11.35 -3.53 6.02
C VAL A 15 12.30 -3.52 4.82
N GLY A 16 12.25 -2.48 3.99
CA GLY A 16 13.15 -2.35 2.85
C GLY A 16 14.64 -2.30 3.22
N ARG A 17 14.98 -1.62 4.32
CA ARG A 17 16.35 -1.61 4.85
C ARG A 17 16.77 -3.01 5.35
N ARG A 18 15.91 -3.72 6.07
CA ARG A 18 16.17 -5.08 6.57
C ARG A 18 16.31 -6.09 5.43
N VAL A 19 15.46 -6.01 4.42
CA VAL A 19 15.57 -6.84 3.20
C VAL A 19 16.88 -6.52 2.46
N GLY A 20 17.25 -5.25 2.32
CA GLY A 20 18.52 -4.86 1.72
C GLY A 20 19.76 -5.37 2.47
N HIS A 21 19.70 -5.45 3.80
CA HIS A 21 20.74 -6.09 4.60
C HIS A 21 20.81 -7.60 4.37
N GLN A 22 19.65 -8.26 4.32
CA GLN A 22 19.56 -9.70 4.08
C GLN A 22 20.03 -10.10 2.69
N LEU A 23 19.85 -9.24 1.67
CA LEU A 23 20.37 -9.47 0.31
C LEU A 23 21.89 -9.53 0.26
N ARG A 24 22.59 -8.88 1.21
CA ARG A 24 24.06 -8.92 1.29
C ARG A 24 24.58 -10.18 1.97
N ASP A 25 23.78 -10.80 2.82
CA ASP A 25 24.13 -12.05 3.53
C ASP A 25 22.94 -13.01 3.52
N ILE A 26 22.80 -13.74 2.41
CA ILE A 26 21.73 -14.72 2.19
C ILE A 26 22.00 -16.02 3.00
N THR A 27 23.24 -16.22 3.45
CA THR A 27 23.66 -17.47 4.15
C THR A 27 23.10 -17.54 5.57
N ARG A 28 22.77 -16.40 6.17
CA ARG A 28 22.20 -16.29 7.52
C ARG A 28 20.81 -15.63 7.49
N PRO A 29 19.76 -16.40 7.14
CA PRO A 29 18.41 -15.86 7.09
C PRO A 29 17.94 -15.46 8.49
N SER A 30 17.33 -14.26 8.59
CA SER A 30 16.80 -13.71 9.83
C SER A 30 15.27 -13.68 9.77
N ASP A 31 14.62 -14.07 10.87
CA ASP A 31 13.16 -14.01 11.02
C ASP A 31 12.59 -12.58 11.05
N ASP A 32 13.47 -11.59 11.21
CA ASP A 32 13.10 -10.18 11.36
C ASP A 32 12.62 -9.51 10.08
N ASN A 33 12.74 -10.16 8.93
CA ASN A 33 12.36 -9.60 7.64
C ASN A 33 11.65 -10.63 6.74
N PRO A 34 10.81 -10.17 5.79
CA PRO A 34 10.05 -11.05 4.89
C PRO A 34 10.93 -12.02 4.10
N LEU A 35 12.05 -11.54 3.56
CA LEU A 35 12.98 -12.36 2.78
C LEU A 35 13.60 -13.47 3.64
N GLY A 36 14.03 -13.13 4.86
CA GLY A 36 14.60 -14.14 5.78
C GLY A 36 13.58 -15.21 6.16
N ARG A 37 12.31 -14.87 6.36
CA ARG A 37 11.25 -15.85 6.63
C ARG A 37 10.98 -16.77 5.44
N VAL A 38 10.99 -16.24 4.22
CA VAL A 38 10.92 -17.05 2.99
C VAL A 38 12.13 -18.00 2.90
N LEU A 39 13.33 -17.51 3.17
CA LEU A 39 14.55 -18.34 3.20
C LEU A 39 14.52 -19.43 4.28
N LEU A 40 13.97 -19.11 5.47
CA LEU A 40 13.85 -20.07 6.58
C LEU A 40 12.82 -21.17 6.30
N SER A 41 11.77 -20.88 5.53
CA SER A 41 10.77 -21.89 5.14
C SER A 41 11.37 -23.02 4.31
N LEU A 42 12.52 -22.78 3.66
CA LEU A 42 13.25 -23.80 2.88
C LEU A 42 14.26 -24.60 3.72
N ARG A 43 14.68 -24.07 4.87
CA ARG A 43 15.79 -24.68 5.66
C ARG A 43 15.39 -25.93 6.43
N GLY A 44 14.09 -26.20 6.55
CA GLY A 44 13.55 -27.33 7.33
C GLY A 44 13.40 -28.65 6.57
N ASP A 45 13.66 -28.67 5.27
CA ASP A 45 13.38 -29.83 4.44
C ASP A 45 14.63 -30.53 3.90
N PRO A 46 14.69 -31.87 3.96
CA PRO A 46 15.83 -32.62 3.47
C PRO A 46 15.99 -32.46 1.94
N ILE A 47 17.25 -32.40 1.53
CA ILE A 47 17.70 -32.45 0.14
C ILE A 47 17.09 -33.71 -0.50
N GLY A 48 16.13 -33.54 -1.42
CA GLY A 48 15.49 -34.67 -2.11
C GLY A 48 14.00 -34.50 -2.39
N GLN A 49 13.43 -33.32 -2.16
CA GLN A 49 12.03 -33.05 -2.52
C GLN A 49 11.89 -32.80 -4.02
N ASP A 50 10.71 -33.21 -4.53
CA ASP A 50 10.27 -32.91 -5.89
C ASP A 50 10.34 -31.39 -6.16
N PRO A 51 10.97 -30.94 -7.26
CA PRO A 51 11.05 -29.55 -7.65
C PRO A 51 9.71 -28.81 -7.60
N GLU A 52 8.62 -29.48 -7.96
CA GLU A 52 7.27 -28.94 -7.96
C GLU A 52 6.75 -28.62 -6.54
N VAL A 53 7.09 -29.47 -5.58
CA VAL A 53 6.77 -29.24 -4.17
C VAL A 53 7.53 -28.04 -3.60
N LEU A 54 8.79 -27.89 -3.98
CA LEU A 54 9.63 -26.78 -3.55
C LEU A 54 9.13 -25.44 -4.12
N GLU A 55 8.76 -25.40 -5.41
CA GLU A 55 8.17 -24.22 -6.04
C GLU A 55 6.85 -23.80 -5.35
N THR A 56 5.99 -24.79 -5.08
CA THR A 56 4.72 -24.54 -4.38
C THR A 56 4.94 -23.94 -3.00
N ARG A 57 5.88 -24.44 -2.22
CA ARG A 57 6.20 -23.93 -0.88
C ARG A 57 6.81 -22.53 -0.90
N LEU A 58 7.69 -22.24 -1.87
CA LEU A 58 8.23 -20.91 -2.05
C LEU A 58 7.14 -19.91 -2.41
N SER A 59 6.27 -20.25 -3.34
CA SER A 59 5.12 -19.43 -3.72
C SER A 59 4.19 -19.21 -2.53
N GLU A 60 3.91 -20.22 -1.74
CA GLU A 60 3.10 -20.08 -0.52
C GLU A 60 3.77 -19.16 0.51
N ALA A 61 5.08 -19.26 0.71
CA ALA A 61 5.82 -18.41 1.64
C ALA A 61 5.78 -16.94 1.22
N VAL A 62 5.94 -16.64 -0.07
CA VAL A 62 5.82 -15.28 -0.61
C VAL A 62 4.39 -14.76 -0.48
N LEU A 63 3.39 -15.58 -0.81
CA LEU A 63 1.98 -15.22 -0.69
C LEU A 63 1.58 -14.90 0.76
N ARG A 64 2.17 -15.55 1.75
CA ARG A 64 1.93 -15.25 3.19
C ARG A 64 2.51 -13.88 3.62
N GLU A 65 3.59 -13.43 3.00
CA GLU A 65 4.21 -12.15 3.32
C GLU A 65 3.55 -10.96 2.60
N THR A 66 2.97 -11.17 1.41
CA THR A 66 2.31 -10.13 0.60
C THR A 66 1.25 -9.33 1.36
N PRO A 67 0.30 -9.95 2.11
CA PRO A 67 -0.71 -9.20 2.85
C PRO A 67 -0.14 -8.29 3.94
N ARG A 68 1.01 -8.65 4.50
CA ARG A 68 1.70 -7.83 5.51
C ARG A 68 2.31 -6.57 4.91
N LEU A 69 2.83 -6.66 3.69
CA LEU A 69 3.40 -5.53 2.95
C LEU A 69 2.32 -4.61 2.38
N GLU A 70 1.16 -5.16 2.04
CA GLU A 70 0.01 -4.41 1.52
C GLU A 70 -0.99 -3.96 2.58
N ARG A 71 -0.73 -4.29 3.83
CA ARG A 71 -1.62 -3.94 4.95
C ARG A 71 -1.92 -2.44 4.96
N PHE A 72 -3.18 -2.09 5.13
CA PHE A 72 -3.69 -0.71 5.14
C PHE A 72 -3.61 0.07 3.80
N GLN A 73 -3.02 -0.45 2.73
CA GLN A 73 -3.03 0.24 1.42
C GLN A 73 -4.46 0.40 0.90
N SER A 74 -5.31 -0.62 1.08
CA SER A 74 -6.72 -0.56 0.72
C SER A 74 -7.45 0.55 1.49
N LEU A 75 -7.24 0.65 2.80
CA LEU A 75 -7.82 1.71 3.63
C LEU A 75 -7.33 3.10 3.20
N LEU A 76 -6.03 3.24 2.95
CA LEU A 76 -5.45 4.51 2.50
C LEU A 76 -6.04 4.94 1.15
N ARG A 77 -6.18 4.00 0.21
CA ARG A 77 -6.80 4.24 -1.10
C ARG A 77 -8.25 4.71 -0.97
N MET A 78 -9.01 4.08 -0.07
CA MET A 78 -10.39 4.48 0.22
C MET A 78 -10.45 5.91 0.78
N ILE A 79 -9.59 6.27 1.72
CA ILE A 79 -9.53 7.63 2.30
C ILE A 79 -9.16 8.67 1.23
N VAL A 80 -8.21 8.36 0.35
CA VAL A 80 -7.80 9.24 -0.77
C VAL A 80 -8.97 9.48 -1.72
N ALA A 81 -9.73 8.44 -2.05
CA ALA A 81 -10.90 8.55 -2.93
C ALA A 81 -12.06 9.31 -2.26
N ALA A 82 -12.25 9.14 -0.95
CA ALA A 82 -13.34 9.80 -0.23
C ALA A 82 -13.14 11.32 -0.10
N GLY A 83 -11.90 11.82 -0.07
CA GLY A 83 -11.61 13.25 0.12
C GLY A 83 -12.33 14.18 -0.86
N PRO A 84 -12.16 14.02 -2.18
CA PRO A 84 -12.88 14.81 -3.17
C PRO A 84 -14.40 14.64 -3.14
N LEU A 85 -14.87 13.41 -2.84
CA LEU A 85 -16.31 13.12 -2.74
C LEU A 85 -16.95 13.85 -1.55
N LEU A 86 -16.27 13.91 -0.41
CA LEU A 86 -16.73 14.69 0.74
C LEU A 86 -16.70 16.19 0.46
N GLY A 87 -15.71 16.67 -0.30
CA GLY A 87 -15.67 18.03 -0.79
C GLY A 87 -16.88 18.35 -1.70
N LEU A 88 -17.19 17.46 -2.64
CA LEU A 88 -18.37 17.59 -3.52
C LEU A 88 -19.67 17.56 -2.70
N LEU A 89 -19.79 16.67 -1.74
CA LEU A 89 -20.94 16.65 -0.84
C LEU A 89 -21.10 17.99 -0.09
N GLY A 90 -20.00 18.59 0.32
CA GLY A 90 -20.00 19.92 0.95
C GLY A 90 -20.56 21.00 0.04
N THR A 91 -20.28 20.98 -1.28
CA THR A 91 -20.90 21.93 -2.23
C THR A 91 -22.40 21.70 -2.36
N VAL A 92 -22.84 20.45 -2.47
CA VAL A 92 -24.27 20.14 -2.59
C VAL A 92 -25.04 20.62 -1.36
N VAL A 93 -24.57 20.31 -0.16
CA VAL A 93 -25.18 20.74 1.10
C VAL A 93 -25.15 22.27 1.23
N GLY A 94 -24.02 22.91 0.90
CA GLY A 94 -23.90 24.36 0.94
C GLY A 94 -24.88 25.08 0.01
N MET A 95 -25.07 24.54 -1.19
CA MET A 95 -26.04 25.07 -2.16
C MET A 95 -27.49 24.87 -1.70
N ILE A 96 -27.82 23.73 -1.11
CA ILE A 96 -29.15 23.47 -0.54
C ILE A 96 -29.48 24.53 0.52
N ILE A 97 -28.57 24.76 1.46
CA ILE A 97 -28.74 25.78 2.52
C ILE A 97 -28.91 27.17 1.90
N THR A 98 -28.11 27.51 0.89
CA THR A 98 -28.21 28.80 0.20
C THR A 98 -29.59 29.00 -0.43
N PHE A 99 -30.13 28.01 -1.13
CA PHE A 99 -31.47 28.06 -1.70
C PHE A 99 -32.58 28.12 -0.66
N GLN A 100 -32.43 27.44 0.49
CA GLN A 100 -33.38 27.57 1.59
C GLN A 100 -33.44 29.01 2.12
N VAL A 101 -32.30 29.65 2.35
CA VAL A 101 -32.24 31.04 2.78
C VAL A 101 -32.92 31.98 1.77
N ILE A 102 -32.73 31.77 0.46
CA ILE A 102 -33.35 32.54 -0.60
C ILE A 102 -34.88 32.39 -0.59
N THR A 103 -35.38 31.17 -0.34
CA THR A 103 -36.83 30.90 -0.30
C THR A 103 -37.50 31.51 0.91
N GLU A 104 -36.81 31.56 2.03
CA GLU A 104 -37.35 32.10 3.30
C GLU A 104 -37.24 33.63 3.40
N ALA A 105 -36.08 34.19 3.01
CA ALA A 105 -35.79 35.61 3.15
C ALA A 105 -36.09 36.42 1.86
N GLY A 106 -36.43 35.74 0.75
CA GLY A 106 -36.52 36.34 -0.58
C GLY A 106 -35.18 36.58 -1.23
N ALA A 107 -35.15 36.77 -2.54
CA ALA A 107 -33.93 36.98 -3.35
C ALA A 107 -33.28 38.37 -3.14
N GLY A 108 -33.60 39.05 -2.06
CA GLY A 108 -33.29 40.47 -1.87
C GLY A 108 -31.85 40.80 -1.47
N ASP A 109 -31.04 39.86 -0.99
CA ASP A 109 -29.65 40.14 -0.58
C ASP A 109 -28.62 39.30 -1.36
N PRO A 110 -28.01 39.89 -2.42
CA PRO A 110 -26.97 39.23 -3.19
C PRO A 110 -25.74 38.79 -2.33
N LYS A 111 -25.50 39.48 -1.21
CA LYS A 111 -24.36 39.18 -0.33
C LYS A 111 -24.53 37.84 0.42
N LEU A 112 -25.74 37.54 0.91
CA LEU A 112 -26.05 36.26 1.53
C LEU A 112 -25.90 35.09 0.54
N MET A 113 -26.33 35.30 -0.71
CA MET A 113 -26.16 34.32 -1.78
C MET A 113 -24.67 34.05 -2.07
N ALA A 114 -23.89 35.13 -2.23
CA ALA A 114 -22.45 35.01 -2.50
C ALA A 114 -21.70 34.32 -1.34
N GLU A 115 -22.07 34.59 -0.10
CA GLU A 115 -21.48 33.94 1.07
C GLU A 115 -21.77 32.44 1.11
N GLY A 116 -23.00 32.01 0.85
CA GLY A 116 -23.37 30.60 0.81
C GLY A 116 -22.63 29.82 -0.28
N ILE A 117 -22.54 30.39 -1.49
CA ILE A 117 -21.80 29.82 -2.62
C ILE A 117 -20.29 29.72 -2.28
N SER A 118 -19.73 30.79 -1.70
CA SER A 118 -18.32 30.81 -1.32
C SER A 118 -17.99 29.70 -0.29
N ARG A 119 -18.83 29.54 0.73
CA ARG A 119 -18.66 28.46 1.72
C ARG A 119 -18.70 27.07 1.09
N ALA A 120 -19.62 26.85 0.15
CA ALA A 120 -19.70 25.60 -0.59
C ALA A 120 -18.43 25.34 -1.40
N MET A 121 -17.89 26.33 -2.10
CA MET A 121 -16.64 26.19 -2.87
C MET A 121 -15.42 25.89 -1.99
N ILE A 122 -15.34 26.53 -0.80
CA ILE A 122 -14.28 26.26 0.16
C ILE A 122 -14.27 24.80 0.61
N ALA A 123 -15.44 24.18 0.79
CA ALA A 123 -15.53 22.78 1.18
C ALA A 123 -14.86 21.84 0.16
N THR A 124 -15.08 22.10 -1.15
CA THR A 124 -14.40 21.33 -2.22
C THR A 124 -12.91 21.61 -2.27
N ALA A 125 -12.50 22.87 -2.14
CA ALA A 125 -11.09 23.23 -2.13
C ALA A 125 -10.33 22.54 -1.00
N LEU A 126 -10.89 22.48 0.21
CA LEU A 126 -10.32 21.77 1.35
C LEU A 126 -10.27 20.25 1.12
N GLY A 127 -11.32 19.66 0.55
CA GLY A 127 -11.35 18.24 0.18
C GLY A 127 -10.21 17.86 -0.77
N LEU A 128 -9.99 18.65 -1.81
CA LEU A 128 -8.91 18.45 -2.77
C LEU A 128 -7.52 18.73 -2.17
N MET A 129 -7.38 19.79 -1.36
CA MET A 129 -6.14 20.15 -0.70
C MET A 129 -5.60 19.02 0.18
N ILE A 130 -6.47 18.23 0.80
CA ILE A 130 -6.10 17.07 1.61
C ILE A 130 -5.88 15.83 0.74
N ALA A 131 -6.73 15.62 -0.28
CA ALA A 131 -6.70 14.41 -1.08
C ALA A 131 -5.46 14.32 -1.99
N ILE A 132 -5.03 15.45 -2.58
CA ILE A 132 -3.91 15.48 -3.53
C ILE A 132 -2.60 15.02 -2.90
N PRO A 133 -2.12 15.58 -1.77
CA PRO A 133 -0.91 15.09 -1.12
C PRO A 133 -1.01 13.62 -0.69
N LEU A 134 -2.17 13.22 -0.16
CA LEU A 134 -2.40 11.82 0.23
C LEU A 134 -2.35 10.86 -0.97
N LEU A 135 -2.80 11.29 -2.15
CA LEU A 135 -2.71 10.51 -3.39
C LEU A 135 -1.25 10.24 -3.77
N PHE A 136 -0.38 11.26 -3.72
CA PHE A 136 1.05 11.09 -4.00
C PHE A 136 1.70 10.13 -3.00
N VAL A 137 1.42 10.29 -1.70
CA VAL A 137 1.94 9.41 -0.66
C VAL A 137 1.45 7.97 -0.87
N ASN A 138 0.17 7.76 -1.16
CA ASN A 138 -0.38 6.43 -1.45
C ASN A 138 0.29 5.78 -2.66
N THR A 139 0.51 6.53 -3.74
CA THR A 139 1.17 6.03 -4.95
C THR A 139 2.60 5.60 -4.64
N PHE A 140 3.34 6.39 -3.88
CA PHE A 140 4.70 6.08 -3.48
C PHE A 140 4.78 4.83 -2.58
N ILE A 141 3.89 4.71 -1.59
CA ILE A 141 3.78 3.55 -0.70
C ILE A 141 3.49 2.28 -1.52
N THR A 142 2.54 2.35 -2.45
CA THR A 142 2.16 1.21 -3.30
C THR A 142 3.32 0.79 -4.19
N ALA A 143 4.03 1.73 -4.81
CA ALA A 143 5.22 1.43 -5.62
C ALA A 143 6.30 0.74 -4.80
N ARG A 144 6.56 1.22 -3.58
CA ARG A 144 7.57 0.64 -2.68
C ARG A 144 7.22 -0.78 -2.23
N SER A 145 5.95 -1.03 -1.91
CA SER A 145 5.46 -2.37 -1.57
C SER A 145 5.64 -3.35 -2.72
N ARG A 146 5.27 -2.96 -3.93
CA ARG A 146 5.44 -3.78 -5.14
C ARG A 146 6.90 -4.14 -5.39
N THR A 147 7.81 -3.17 -5.25
CA THR A 147 9.25 -3.44 -5.38
C THR A 147 9.74 -4.49 -4.37
N LEU A 148 9.27 -4.43 -3.11
CA LEU A 148 9.64 -5.42 -2.11
C LEU A 148 9.10 -6.82 -2.45
N ILE A 149 7.86 -6.91 -2.94
CA ILE A 149 7.27 -8.18 -3.38
C ILE A 149 8.06 -8.75 -4.56
N GLN A 150 8.41 -7.93 -5.56
CA GLN A 150 9.25 -8.37 -6.69
C GLN A 150 10.60 -8.93 -6.24
N VAL A 151 11.25 -8.26 -5.27
CA VAL A 151 12.52 -8.77 -4.71
C VAL A 151 12.33 -10.13 -4.04
N LEU A 152 11.20 -10.35 -3.33
CA LEU A 152 10.90 -11.65 -2.74
C LEU A 152 10.72 -12.72 -3.81
N ASP A 153 9.97 -12.44 -4.86
CA ASP A 153 9.74 -13.36 -5.99
C ASP A 153 11.05 -13.70 -6.72
N GLU A 154 11.87 -12.69 -7.04
CA GLU A 154 13.17 -12.88 -7.69
C GLU A 154 14.11 -13.74 -6.85
N GLN A 155 14.19 -13.50 -5.54
CA GLN A 155 15.04 -14.28 -4.64
C GLN A 155 14.52 -15.71 -4.46
N ALA A 156 13.20 -15.89 -4.38
CA ALA A 156 12.56 -17.20 -4.32
C ALA A 156 12.87 -18.01 -5.59
N ALA A 157 12.68 -17.42 -6.77
CA ALA A 157 13.01 -18.06 -8.05
C ALA A 157 14.52 -18.39 -8.18
N GLY A 158 15.40 -17.48 -7.76
CA GLY A 158 16.84 -17.69 -7.76
C GLY A 158 17.30 -18.82 -6.85
N LEU A 159 16.64 -19.02 -5.71
CA LEU A 159 16.90 -20.13 -4.81
C LEU A 159 16.45 -21.46 -5.39
N LEU A 160 15.25 -21.49 -6.00
CA LEU A 160 14.74 -22.66 -6.67
C LEU A 160 15.73 -23.12 -7.77
N ALA A 161 16.19 -22.21 -8.61
CA ALA A 161 17.15 -22.50 -9.66
C ALA A 161 18.45 -23.11 -9.12
N ARG A 162 19.02 -22.54 -8.05
CA ARG A 162 20.25 -23.05 -7.39
C ARG A 162 20.07 -24.44 -6.82
N GLN A 163 18.93 -24.73 -6.21
CA GLN A 163 18.64 -26.06 -5.66
C GLN A 163 18.46 -27.10 -6.75
N LEU A 164 17.79 -26.76 -7.85
CA LEU A 164 17.65 -27.61 -9.01
C LEU A 164 19.01 -27.97 -9.65
N GLU A 165 19.91 -26.98 -9.79
CA GLU A 165 21.28 -27.22 -10.24
C GLU A 165 22.08 -28.14 -9.30
N ALA A 166 21.90 -27.97 -7.99
CA ALA A 166 22.56 -28.83 -6.99
C ALA A 166 22.07 -30.28 -7.06
N MET A 167 20.76 -30.48 -7.22
CA MET A 167 20.16 -31.82 -7.38
C MET A 167 20.60 -32.47 -8.71
N GLY A 168 20.67 -31.74 -9.81
CA GLY A 168 21.15 -32.23 -11.09
C GLY A 168 22.61 -32.70 -11.05
N LYS A 169 23.45 -32.04 -10.25
CA LYS A 169 24.86 -32.39 -10.07
C LYS A 169 25.07 -33.58 -9.15
N SER A 170 24.15 -33.89 -8.24
CA SER A 170 24.25 -35.04 -7.33
C SER A 170 23.68 -36.34 -7.91
N GLY A 171 22.95 -36.25 -9.04
CA GLY A 171 22.38 -37.41 -9.73
C GLY A 171 23.17 -37.85 -10.99
N ALA A 172 24.27 -37.16 -11.31
CA ALA A 172 25.22 -37.53 -12.37
C ALA A 172 26.53 -38.07 -11.78
#